data_ad2bbbf60c878d55edd999352c20c870
#
_entry.id   ad2bbbf60c878d55edd999352c20c870
#
_cell.length_a   1.000
_cell.length_b   1.000
_cell.length_c   1.000
_cell.angle_alpha   90.00
_cell.angle_beta   90.00
_cell.angle_gamma   90.00
#
_symmetry.space_group_name_H-M   'P 1'
#
loop_
_entity.id
_entity.type
_entity.pdbx_description
1 polymer ?
#
loop_
_entity_poly.entity_id
_entity_poly.type
_entity_poly.pdbx_seq_one_letter_code
_entity_poly.pdbx_strand_id
1 'polypeptide(L)'
;MLFRSNHPTWKYTKCPQTGMKAIRETDTLDTFVDSSWYFLRFCSSTEKTKPFNVDDINYWMPVDQYIGGVEHAILHLLYSRFFTLALKDEYKFKFNEPFENLFTQGMVCHPTFKTEKGKWVLPKEVIENNGSYFLENKEKVIKGDSQAMSKSKIGRAHV
;
A
#
# COMPACT_ATOMS: atom_id res chain seq x y z
N MET A 1 5.06 21.87 1.27
CA MET A 1 6.20 20.97 1.57
C MET A 1 7.28 21.22 0.52
N LEU A 2 8.45 21.67 0.91
CA LEU A 2 9.56 21.87 -0.04
C LEU A 2 10.15 20.50 -0.37
N PHE A 3 10.23 20.15 -1.65
CA PHE A 3 10.96 18.96 -2.09
C PHE A 3 12.42 19.06 -1.61
N ARG A 4 13.04 17.92 -1.26
CA ARG A 4 14.44 17.86 -0.78
C ARG A 4 15.41 18.56 -1.74
N SER A 5 15.21 18.39 -3.05
CA SER A 5 16.00 19.05 -4.10
C SER A 5 15.93 20.57 -4.06
N ASN A 6 14.81 21.14 -3.62
CA ASN A 6 14.59 22.59 -3.53
C ASN A 6 14.91 23.17 -2.14
N HIS A 7 15.35 22.33 -1.19
CA HIS A 7 15.71 22.83 0.13
C HIS A 7 16.98 23.69 0.06
N PRO A 8 16.99 24.93 0.60
CA PRO A 8 18.07 25.88 0.37
C PRO A 8 19.42 25.45 0.96
N THR A 9 19.41 24.70 2.04
CA THR A 9 20.64 24.35 2.79
C THR A 9 20.83 22.83 2.97
N TRP A 10 19.77 22.07 3.22
CA TRP A 10 19.84 20.65 3.59
C TRP A 10 20.60 19.79 2.58
N LYS A 11 20.46 20.06 1.28
CA LYS A 11 21.10 19.26 0.23
C LYS A 11 22.63 19.38 0.20
N TYR A 12 23.18 20.44 0.76
CA TYR A 12 24.63 20.65 0.76
C TYR A 12 25.25 20.04 2.02
N THR A 13 26.35 19.32 1.86
CA THR A 13 27.05 18.63 2.94
C THR A 13 28.54 18.51 2.64
N LYS A 14 29.25 17.80 3.50
CA LYS A 14 30.63 17.35 3.26
C LYS A 14 30.65 15.83 3.20
N CYS A 15 31.43 15.28 2.30
CA CYS A 15 31.67 13.85 2.24
C CYS A 15 32.32 13.38 3.56
N PRO A 16 31.76 12.38 4.25
CA PRO A 16 32.31 11.94 5.53
C PRO A 16 33.68 11.27 5.40
N GLN A 17 34.02 10.75 4.22
CA GLN A 17 35.29 10.08 3.98
C GLN A 17 36.41 11.06 3.57
N THR A 18 36.09 12.06 2.73
CA THR A 18 37.09 12.94 2.10
C THR A 18 37.05 14.38 2.65
N GLY A 19 36.00 14.78 3.35
CA GLY A 19 35.77 16.14 3.79
C GLY A 19 35.40 17.14 2.68
N MET A 20 35.39 16.73 1.43
CA MET A 20 35.05 17.59 0.28
C MET A 20 33.56 17.99 0.31
N LYS A 21 33.25 19.12 -0.34
CA LYS A 21 31.86 19.54 -0.57
C LYS A 21 31.11 18.47 -1.38
N ALA A 22 29.93 18.15 -0.94
CA ALA A 22 29.07 17.14 -1.55
C ALA A 22 27.61 17.59 -1.54
N ILE A 23 26.79 16.94 -2.36
CA ILE A 23 25.34 17.12 -2.42
C ILE A 23 24.73 15.81 -1.97
N ARG A 24 23.77 15.88 -1.02
CA ARG A 24 22.98 14.71 -0.62
C ARG A 24 22.08 14.27 -1.76
N GLU A 25 21.88 12.97 -1.86
CA GLU A 25 20.82 12.44 -2.70
C GLU A 25 19.46 13.01 -2.28
N THR A 26 18.70 13.49 -3.25
CA THR A 26 17.42 14.17 -3.02
C THR A 26 16.22 13.34 -3.47
N ASP A 27 16.44 12.28 -4.23
CA ASP A 27 15.40 11.36 -4.62
C ASP A 27 14.86 10.58 -3.42
N THR A 28 13.60 10.21 -3.49
CA THR A 28 12.97 9.35 -2.50
C THR A 28 13.04 7.91 -2.97
N LEU A 29 13.16 6.99 -2.02
CA LEU A 29 13.00 5.59 -2.32
C LEU A 29 11.57 5.31 -2.81
N ASP A 30 11.42 4.22 -3.56
CA ASP A 30 10.10 3.72 -3.95
C ASP A 30 9.23 3.52 -2.71
N THR A 31 7.93 3.77 -2.85
CA THR A 31 6.97 3.68 -1.73
C THR A 31 6.84 2.26 -1.18
N PHE A 32 7.20 1.24 -1.96
CA PHE A 32 7.19 -0.16 -1.52
C PHE A 32 8.41 -0.58 -0.69
N VAL A 33 9.45 0.25 -0.58
CA VAL A 33 10.65 -0.13 0.18
C VAL A 33 10.32 -0.43 1.64
N ASP A 34 9.62 0.47 2.32
CA ASP A 34 9.25 0.25 3.73
C ASP A 34 8.27 -0.91 3.89
N SER A 35 7.29 -1.03 3.00
CA SER A 35 6.31 -2.12 3.03
C SER A 35 6.93 -3.49 2.69
N SER A 36 8.12 -3.52 2.10
CA SER A 36 8.79 -4.74 1.69
C SER A 36 9.37 -5.56 2.85
N TRP A 37 9.52 -4.96 4.02
CA TRP A 37 10.15 -5.60 5.17
C TRP A 37 9.48 -5.28 6.53
N TYR A 38 8.38 -4.53 6.56
CA TYR A 38 7.72 -4.12 7.81
C TYR A 38 7.33 -5.30 8.70
N PHE A 39 6.97 -6.45 8.12
CA PHE A 39 6.63 -7.67 8.84
C PHE A 39 7.81 -8.21 9.65
N LEU A 40 9.05 -8.05 9.18
CA LEU A 40 10.24 -8.37 9.95
C LEU A 40 10.37 -7.44 11.17
N ARG A 41 10.08 -6.15 10.98
CA ARG A 41 10.08 -5.18 12.09
C ARG A 41 9.00 -5.50 13.13
N PHE A 42 7.86 -6.00 12.73
CA PHE A 42 6.78 -6.38 13.64
C PHE A 42 7.16 -7.53 14.57
N CYS A 43 8.04 -8.44 14.16
CA CYS A 43 8.53 -9.51 15.01
C CYS A 43 9.29 -8.97 16.26
N SER A 44 9.90 -7.79 16.16
CA SER A 44 10.69 -7.17 17.23
C SER A 44 10.40 -5.67 17.36
N SER A 45 9.14 -5.32 17.55
CA SER A 45 8.63 -3.95 17.58
C SER A 45 9.27 -3.06 18.67
N THR A 46 9.76 -3.63 19.74
CA THR A 46 10.42 -2.94 20.86
C THR A 46 11.91 -2.69 20.66
N GLU A 47 12.53 -3.28 19.65
CA GLU A 47 13.95 -3.06 19.33
C GLU A 47 14.18 -1.59 18.93
N LYS A 48 15.21 -0.94 19.49
CA LYS A 48 15.49 0.48 19.26
C LYS A 48 16.81 0.77 18.57
N THR A 49 17.70 -0.18 18.54
CA THR A 49 19.08 -0.01 18.09
C THR A 49 19.34 -0.61 16.72
N LYS A 50 18.54 -1.59 16.32
CA LYS A 50 18.64 -2.34 15.07
C LYS A 50 17.31 -2.33 14.32
N PRO A 51 17.30 -2.61 13.02
CA PRO A 51 16.04 -2.75 12.24
C PRO A 51 15.12 -3.81 12.85
N PHE A 52 15.70 -4.92 13.32
CA PHE A 52 15.00 -6.04 13.94
C PHE A 52 16.00 -6.94 14.72
N ASN A 53 15.47 -7.85 15.54
CA ASN A 53 16.22 -8.92 16.19
C ASN A 53 16.07 -10.20 15.37
N VAL A 54 17.19 -10.83 15.02
CA VAL A 54 17.22 -12.04 14.16
C VAL A 54 16.61 -13.25 14.85
N ASP A 55 16.76 -13.38 16.16
CA ASP A 55 16.20 -14.51 16.92
C ASP A 55 14.67 -14.42 16.93
N ASP A 56 14.12 -13.23 17.15
CA ASP A 56 12.67 -12.99 17.07
C ASP A 56 12.14 -13.31 15.67
N ILE A 57 12.84 -12.87 14.61
CA ILE A 57 12.47 -13.18 13.23
C ILE A 57 12.49 -14.69 12.99
N ASN A 58 13.54 -15.38 13.38
CA ASN A 58 13.65 -16.82 13.17
C ASN A 58 12.66 -17.64 14.01
N TYR A 59 12.04 -17.03 15.02
CA TYR A 59 10.96 -17.62 15.80
C TYR A 59 9.57 -17.39 15.17
N TRP A 60 9.30 -16.17 14.72
CA TRP A 60 7.96 -15.75 14.25
C TRP A 60 7.73 -15.97 12.75
N MET A 61 8.80 -15.98 11.95
CA MET A 61 8.69 -16.08 10.49
C MET A 61 8.87 -17.52 9.98
N PRO A 62 8.25 -17.85 8.82
CA PRO A 62 7.43 -17.02 7.95
C PRO A 62 6.06 -16.69 8.55
N VAL A 63 5.37 -15.68 8.01
CA VAL A 63 3.98 -15.38 8.39
C VAL A 63 3.06 -16.53 7.96
N ASP A 64 2.32 -17.10 8.90
CA ASP A 64 1.47 -18.28 8.64
C ASP A 64 0.40 -18.04 7.59
N GLN A 65 -0.29 -16.88 7.68
CA GLN A 65 -1.36 -16.51 6.76
C GLN A 65 -1.27 -15.03 6.41
N TYR A 66 -1.13 -14.73 5.13
CA TYR A 66 -1.11 -13.37 4.61
C TYR A 66 -2.33 -13.10 3.72
N ILE A 67 -3.05 -12.02 4.00
CA ILE A 67 -4.30 -11.69 3.31
C ILE A 67 -4.15 -10.34 2.64
N GLY A 68 -4.42 -10.27 1.34
CA GLY A 68 -4.30 -9.03 0.59
C GLY A 68 -4.96 -9.08 -0.78
N GLY A 69 -4.95 -7.95 -1.49
CA GLY A 69 -5.48 -7.85 -2.85
C GLY A 69 -4.56 -8.51 -3.87
N VAL A 70 -5.15 -9.05 -4.93
CA VAL A 70 -4.42 -9.70 -6.04
C VAL A 70 -3.47 -8.74 -6.78
N GLU A 71 -3.77 -7.43 -6.77
CA GLU A 71 -2.96 -6.38 -7.38
C GLU A 71 -1.54 -6.28 -6.80
N HIS A 72 -1.35 -6.75 -5.57
CA HIS A 72 -0.04 -6.75 -4.92
C HIS A 72 0.89 -7.88 -5.38
N ALA A 73 0.42 -8.83 -6.20
CA ALA A 73 1.23 -9.95 -6.67
C ALA A 73 2.52 -9.49 -7.40
N ILE A 74 2.42 -8.45 -8.22
CA ILE A 74 3.55 -7.86 -8.97
C ILE A 74 4.10 -6.57 -8.33
N LEU A 75 3.63 -6.21 -7.15
CA LEU A 75 4.03 -5.02 -6.40
C LEU A 75 4.60 -5.46 -5.04
N HIS A 76 3.86 -5.23 -3.96
CA HIS A 76 4.27 -5.52 -2.60
C HIS A 76 4.79 -6.95 -2.38
N LEU A 77 4.11 -7.96 -2.90
CA LEU A 77 4.51 -9.36 -2.67
C LEU A 77 5.83 -9.69 -3.38
N LEU A 78 6.06 -9.15 -4.58
CA LEU A 78 7.33 -9.32 -5.29
C LEU A 78 8.48 -8.66 -4.52
N TYR A 79 8.30 -7.43 -4.06
CA TYR A 79 9.28 -6.72 -3.25
C TYR A 79 9.56 -7.43 -1.92
N SER A 80 8.53 -7.92 -1.23
CA SER A 80 8.68 -8.67 0.03
C SER A 80 9.52 -9.93 -0.13
N ARG A 81 9.29 -10.69 -1.21
CA ARG A 81 10.11 -11.86 -1.55
C ARG A 81 11.55 -11.47 -1.85
N PHE A 82 11.74 -10.43 -2.67
CA PHE A 82 13.08 -9.94 -3.00
C PHE A 82 13.86 -9.51 -1.76
N PHE A 83 13.25 -8.72 -0.87
CA PHE A 83 13.89 -8.29 0.38
C PHE A 83 14.21 -9.46 1.29
N THR A 84 13.29 -10.43 1.43
CA THR A 84 13.54 -11.63 2.23
C THR A 84 14.74 -12.40 1.72
N LEU A 85 14.83 -12.64 0.41
CA LEU A 85 15.95 -13.34 -0.20
C LEU A 85 17.27 -12.55 -0.10
N ALA A 86 17.22 -11.25 -0.33
CA ALA A 86 18.41 -10.38 -0.25
C ALA A 86 18.97 -10.30 1.17
N LEU A 87 18.11 -10.26 2.18
CA LEU A 87 18.51 -10.16 3.59
C LEU A 87 18.87 -11.52 4.21
N LYS A 88 18.38 -12.62 3.64
CA LYS A 88 18.54 -13.96 4.18
C LYS A 88 19.99 -14.32 4.47
N ASP A 89 20.86 -14.13 3.50
CA ASP A 89 22.26 -14.56 3.61
C ASP A 89 23.04 -13.71 4.61
N GLU A 90 22.72 -12.42 4.69
CA GLU A 90 23.35 -11.49 5.63
C GLU A 90 22.92 -11.78 7.08
N TYR A 91 21.59 -11.93 7.30
CA TYR A 91 21.02 -12.09 8.63
C TYR A 91 20.76 -13.54 9.04
N LYS A 92 21.08 -14.52 8.18
CA LYS A 92 20.94 -15.96 8.46
C LYS A 92 19.49 -16.35 8.79
N PHE A 93 18.53 -15.89 7.98
CA PHE A 93 17.14 -16.30 8.11
C PHE A 93 16.97 -17.80 7.82
N LYS A 94 16.11 -18.46 8.60
CA LYS A 94 15.82 -19.90 8.47
C LYS A 94 14.73 -20.23 7.45
N PHE A 95 14.20 -19.23 6.77
CA PHE A 95 13.12 -19.34 5.78
C PHE A 95 13.54 -18.68 4.45
N ASN A 96 12.80 -19.02 3.38
CA ASN A 96 13.05 -18.49 2.02
C ASN A 96 11.94 -17.54 1.57
N GLU A 97 10.71 -17.79 2.03
CA GLU A 97 9.54 -17.01 1.65
C GLU A 97 9.00 -16.25 2.88
N PRO A 98 8.58 -15.00 2.70
CA PRO A 98 8.07 -14.21 3.82
C PRO A 98 6.72 -14.69 4.34
N PHE A 99 5.90 -15.32 3.47
CA PHE A 99 4.55 -15.76 3.76
C PHE A 99 4.40 -17.23 3.42
N GLU A 100 3.90 -18.04 4.35
CA GLU A 100 3.68 -19.48 4.15
C GLU A 100 2.44 -19.72 3.32
N ASN A 101 1.35 -19.03 3.66
CA ASN A 101 0.09 -19.10 2.94
C ASN A 101 -0.37 -17.71 2.53
N LEU A 102 -0.84 -17.59 1.29
CA LEU A 102 -1.38 -16.36 0.74
C LEU A 102 -2.86 -16.55 0.40
N PHE A 103 -3.70 -15.70 0.95
CA PHE A 103 -5.10 -15.59 0.55
C PHE A 103 -5.34 -14.28 -0.18
N THR A 104 -5.56 -14.35 -1.49
CA THR A 104 -5.85 -13.18 -2.30
C THR A 104 -7.35 -12.87 -2.29
N GLN A 105 -7.70 -11.70 -1.80
CA GLN A 105 -9.05 -11.19 -1.88
C GLN A 105 -9.36 -10.75 -3.31
N GLY A 106 -10.61 -10.96 -3.75
CA GLY A 106 -11.13 -10.32 -4.97
C GLY A 106 -11.21 -8.80 -4.81
N MET A 107 -11.30 -8.10 -5.92
CA MET A 107 -11.53 -6.66 -5.90
C MET A 107 -12.91 -6.36 -5.30
N VAL A 108 -12.98 -5.37 -4.42
CA VAL A 108 -14.25 -4.86 -3.92
C VAL A 108 -14.95 -4.10 -5.04
N CYS A 109 -16.09 -4.62 -5.47
CA CYS A 109 -16.90 -4.05 -6.53
C CYS A 109 -18.22 -3.54 -5.98
N HIS A 110 -18.77 -2.54 -6.63
CA HIS A 110 -20.08 -1.98 -6.31
C HIS A 110 -20.80 -1.56 -7.61
N PRO A 111 -22.14 -1.67 -7.68
CA PRO A 111 -22.90 -1.08 -8.79
C PRO A 111 -22.58 0.39 -8.96
N THR A 112 -22.50 0.81 -10.18
CA THR A 112 -22.26 2.21 -10.53
C THR A 112 -23.60 2.94 -10.73
N PHE A 113 -23.62 4.25 -10.49
CA PHE A 113 -24.79 5.08 -10.66
C PHE A 113 -24.47 6.34 -11.44
N LYS A 114 -25.35 6.71 -12.37
CA LYS A 114 -25.24 7.93 -13.17
C LYS A 114 -26.59 8.62 -13.30
N THR A 115 -26.56 9.94 -13.35
CA THR A 115 -27.74 10.70 -13.80
C THR A 115 -28.01 10.46 -15.30
N GLU A 116 -29.17 10.81 -15.81
CA GLU A 116 -29.48 10.73 -17.24
C GLU A 116 -28.52 11.58 -18.09
N LYS A 117 -27.91 12.61 -17.50
CA LYS A 117 -26.88 13.45 -18.14
C LYS A 117 -25.48 12.84 -18.10
N GLY A 118 -25.33 11.62 -17.58
CA GLY A 118 -24.07 10.89 -17.53
C GLY A 118 -23.13 11.27 -16.37
N LYS A 119 -23.56 12.12 -15.43
CA LYS A 119 -22.77 12.48 -14.24
C LYS A 119 -22.77 11.32 -13.25
N TRP A 120 -21.60 11.00 -12.70
CA TRP A 120 -21.46 9.99 -11.66
C TRP A 120 -22.13 10.41 -10.35
N VAL A 121 -22.82 9.48 -9.72
CA VAL A 121 -23.53 9.64 -8.45
C VAL A 121 -22.94 8.67 -7.44
N LEU A 122 -22.70 9.15 -6.22
CA LEU A 122 -22.21 8.28 -5.15
C LEU A 122 -23.32 7.37 -4.65
N PRO A 123 -23.04 6.08 -4.35
CA PRO A 123 -24.06 5.14 -3.87
C PRO A 123 -24.86 5.63 -2.67
N LYS A 124 -24.21 6.39 -1.76
CA LYS A 124 -24.87 6.96 -0.57
C LYS A 124 -25.92 8.05 -0.86
N GLU A 125 -25.89 8.61 -2.06
CA GLU A 125 -26.83 9.67 -2.52
C GLU A 125 -28.02 9.07 -3.24
N VAL A 126 -28.01 7.76 -3.47
CA VAL A 126 -29.04 7.04 -4.26
C VAL A 126 -30.11 6.50 -3.32
N ILE A 127 -31.35 6.82 -3.64
CA ILE A 127 -32.55 6.30 -2.95
C ILE A 127 -33.20 5.30 -3.91
N GLU A 128 -33.39 4.07 -3.43
CA GLU A 128 -34.12 3.05 -4.16
C GLU A 128 -35.59 3.10 -3.78
N ASN A 129 -36.45 3.15 -4.78
CA ASN A 129 -37.90 3.08 -4.61
C ASN A 129 -38.50 2.18 -5.70
N ASN A 130 -39.10 1.05 -5.29
CA ASN A 130 -39.74 0.07 -6.17
C ASN A 130 -38.88 -0.34 -7.39
N GLY A 131 -37.58 -0.61 -7.18
CA GLY A 131 -36.65 -1.00 -8.23
C GLY A 131 -36.18 0.13 -9.14
N SER A 132 -36.54 1.37 -8.85
CA SER A 132 -36.05 2.57 -9.52
C SER A 132 -35.17 3.38 -8.57
N TYR A 133 -34.17 4.08 -9.13
CA TYR A 133 -33.16 4.79 -8.37
C TYR A 133 -33.28 6.29 -8.59
N PHE A 134 -33.21 7.07 -7.51
CA PHE A 134 -33.39 8.53 -7.52
C PHE A 134 -32.38 9.19 -6.57
N LEU A 135 -32.13 10.48 -6.80
CA LEU A 135 -31.52 11.38 -5.83
C LEU A 135 -32.59 11.97 -4.89
N GLU A 136 -32.19 12.62 -3.82
CA GLU A 136 -33.11 13.34 -2.91
C GLU A 136 -33.99 14.38 -3.62
N ASN A 137 -33.45 15.03 -4.64
CA ASN A 137 -34.15 15.98 -5.49
C ASN A 137 -35.11 15.33 -6.51
N LYS A 138 -35.36 14.01 -6.42
CA LYS A 138 -36.15 13.18 -7.32
C LYS A 138 -35.62 13.05 -8.73
N GLU A 139 -34.37 13.49 -9.01
CA GLU A 139 -33.72 13.22 -10.29
C GLU A 139 -33.49 11.72 -10.44
N LYS A 140 -33.85 11.18 -11.61
CA LYS A 140 -33.71 9.76 -11.91
C LYS A 140 -32.23 9.39 -12.09
N VAL A 141 -31.87 8.23 -11.53
CA VAL A 141 -30.51 7.68 -11.59
C VAL A 141 -30.54 6.33 -12.28
N ILE A 142 -29.60 6.12 -13.17
CA ILE A 142 -29.41 4.87 -13.91
C ILE A 142 -28.38 4.03 -13.18
N LYS A 143 -28.76 2.83 -12.76
CA LYS A 143 -27.85 1.83 -12.22
C LYS A 143 -27.10 1.16 -13.37
N GLY A 144 -25.78 1.17 -13.31
CA GLY A 144 -24.89 0.47 -14.23
C GLY A 144 -24.24 -0.77 -13.62
N ASP A 145 -23.36 -1.38 -14.38
CA ASP A 145 -22.64 -2.59 -13.97
C ASP A 145 -21.80 -2.37 -12.72
N SER A 146 -21.58 -3.48 -12.02
CA SER A 146 -20.67 -3.52 -10.87
C SER A 146 -19.23 -3.33 -11.35
N GLN A 147 -18.53 -2.37 -10.78
CA GLN A 147 -17.14 -2.03 -11.12
C GLN A 147 -16.29 -1.98 -9.85
N ALA A 148 -14.98 -2.18 -10.01
CA ALA A 148 -14.03 -1.99 -8.92
C ALA A 148 -14.17 -0.59 -8.31
N MET A 149 -14.20 -0.53 -6.99
CA MET A 149 -14.41 0.73 -6.27
C MET A 149 -13.28 1.71 -6.56
N SER A 150 -13.65 2.95 -6.88
CA SER A 150 -12.73 4.06 -7.06
C SER A 150 -13.27 5.31 -6.40
N LYS A 151 -12.38 6.16 -5.89
CA LYS A 151 -12.75 7.41 -5.18
C LYS A 151 -13.60 8.36 -6.06
N SER A 152 -13.37 8.36 -7.37
CA SER A 152 -14.01 9.27 -8.31
C SER A 152 -15.37 8.78 -8.82
N LYS A 153 -15.60 7.46 -8.83
CA LYS A 153 -16.81 6.87 -9.42
C LYS A 153 -17.79 6.35 -8.37
N ILE A 154 -17.30 5.75 -7.31
CA ILE A 154 -18.12 5.01 -6.34
C ILE A 154 -17.94 5.57 -4.92
N GLY A 155 -16.92 6.40 -4.71
CA GLY A 155 -16.56 6.91 -3.38
C GLY A 155 -15.64 5.96 -2.61
N ARG A 156 -15.44 6.25 -1.32
CA ARG A 156 -14.68 5.37 -0.42
C ARG A 156 -15.61 4.31 0.14
N ALA A 157 -15.13 3.07 0.23
CA ALA A 157 -15.76 2.09 1.09
C ALA A 157 -15.72 2.64 2.53
N HIS A 158 -16.87 2.86 3.13
CA HIS A 158 -16.95 3.04 4.57
C HIS A 158 -17.07 1.65 5.18
N VAL A 159 -16.00 1.25 5.84
CA VAL A 159 -15.99 0.11 6.76
C VAL A 159 -16.51 0.62 8.10
#